data_e7b471bc869a62eee947f4495cf1891d
#
_entry.id   e7b471bc869a62eee947f4495cf1891d
#
_cell.length_a   1.000
_cell.length_b   1.000
_cell.length_c   1.000
_cell.angle_alpha   90.00
_cell.angle_beta   90.00
_cell.angle_gamma   90.00
#
_symmetry.space_group_name_H-M   'P 1'
#
loop_
_entity.id
_entity.type
_entity.pdbx_description
1 polymer ?
#
loop_
_entity_poly.entity_id
_entity_poly.type
_entity_poly.pdbx_seq_one_letter_code
_entity_poly.pdbx_strand_id
1 'polypeptide(L)'
;MFSLKFWLPKAAPLLLLTAPALAQKSPTAPAFARLNGSTEYQLFRRDAAGKFQTRPLVVPADAPYAARVGQLLTVFMDYRTGRDSLLMSTRRMGPTPQPMALPASPPRGSVEEAVALLQPGDSAVFRFNADTVFARSFHQPVAPFLKKSGNVLVINIRAYDLITAEELKTRQQKIQAQQQAQAQAKATQLQAKENAQILAYAKTNKLTVKKTVGGTYYAILRPGKGLPPQKGQTVSVLYRGTLLATGAEFDASVKHGNAPFDFALGQGNVIAGWDQGIAMLNKGSKAALLIPSGLGYGARGAGANIPPNSVLRFDVELVAVKAK
;
A
#
# COMPACT_ATOMS: atom_id res chain seq x y z
N MET A 1 -3.49 0.87 17.16
CA MET A 1 -2.80 2.02 17.78
C MET A 1 -1.96 2.69 16.69
N PHE A 2 -2.53 3.68 15.98
CA PHE A 2 -1.87 4.32 14.84
C PHE A 2 -1.24 5.64 15.30
N SER A 3 0.10 5.70 15.25
CA SER A 3 0.86 6.93 15.52
C SER A 3 0.88 7.79 14.26
N LEU A 4 0.16 8.91 14.26
CA LEU A 4 0.20 9.92 13.19
C LEU A 4 1.46 10.80 13.34
N LYS A 5 2.49 10.51 12.56
CA LYS A 5 3.58 11.47 12.33
C LYS A 5 3.19 12.44 11.22
N PHE A 6 3.01 13.72 11.58
CA PHE A 6 2.78 14.80 10.62
C PHE A 6 4.07 15.14 9.86
N TRP A 7 4.04 14.99 8.55
CA TRP A 7 5.08 15.48 7.63
C TRP A 7 4.48 16.57 6.73
N LEU A 8 5.07 17.80 6.77
CA LEU A 8 4.60 18.96 6.00
C LEU A 8 5.52 19.23 4.80
N PRO A 9 5.01 19.46 3.60
CA PRO A 9 5.76 20.04 2.51
C PRO A 9 5.82 21.57 2.60
N LYS A 10 6.96 22.15 2.24
CA LYS A 10 7.24 23.62 2.20
C LYS A 10 6.41 24.28 1.10
N ALA A 11 5.75 25.38 1.44
CA ALA A 11 4.93 26.17 0.53
C ALA A 11 5.78 27.10 -0.36
N ALA A 12 5.46 27.15 -1.67
CA ALA A 12 5.93 28.16 -2.62
C ALA A 12 4.92 29.32 -2.75
N PRO A 13 5.32 30.56 -3.03
CA PRO A 13 4.40 31.70 -3.07
C PRO A 13 3.64 31.77 -4.40
N LEU A 14 2.33 32.02 -4.31
CA LEU A 14 1.44 32.21 -5.45
C LEU A 14 1.16 33.72 -5.65
N LEU A 15 1.39 34.21 -6.86
CA LEU A 15 1.09 35.57 -7.32
C LEU A 15 -0.43 35.78 -7.43
N LEU A 16 -0.93 36.86 -6.84
CA LEU A 16 -2.31 37.32 -6.94
C LEU A 16 -2.54 38.13 -8.21
N LEU A 17 -3.44 37.67 -9.07
CA LEU A 17 -4.08 38.47 -10.13
C LEU A 17 -5.48 38.90 -9.63
N THR A 18 -5.70 40.21 -9.48
CA THR A 18 -6.96 40.79 -9.06
C THR A 18 -7.85 41.09 -10.27
N ALA A 19 -9.05 40.45 -10.30
CA ALA A 19 -10.15 40.88 -11.16
C ALA A 19 -11.29 41.40 -10.28
N PRO A 20 -12.04 42.46 -10.68
CA PRO A 20 -13.10 43.05 -9.86
C PRO A 20 -14.32 42.14 -9.84
N ALA A 21 -14.69 41.65 -8.65
CA ALA A 21 -15.90 40.88 -8.43
C ALA A 21 -17.09 41.77 -8.21
N LEU A 22 -18.09 41.64 -9.06
CA LEU A 22 -19.47 42.10 -8.83
C LEU A 22 -20.03 41.41 -7.56
N ALA A 23 -20.31 42.17 -6.54
CA ALA A 23 -20.87 41.71 -5.26
C ALA A 23 -22.28 41.15 -5.46
N GLN A 24 -22.43 39.90 -5.82
CA GLN A 24 -23.64 39.13 -5.51
C GLN A 24 -23.66 38.87 -4.00
N LYS A 25 -24.68 39.35 -3.31
CA LYS A 25 -24.99 38.96 -1.91
C LYS A 25 -25.10 37.44 -1.88
N SER A 26 -24.03 36.76 -1.46
CA SER A 26 -24.08 35.33 -1.15
C SER A 26 -25.15 35.11 -0.08
N PRO A 27 -26.02 34.08 -0.17
CA PRO A 27 -26.93 33.73 0.89
C PRO A 27 -26.10 33.56 2.18
N THR A 28 -26.50 34.26 3.23
CA THR A 28 -25.85 34.19 4.55
C THR A 28 -25.71 32.71 4.92
N ALA A 29 -24.49 32.24 5.09
CA ALA A 29 -24.25 30.87 5.54
C ALA A 29 -25.02 30.64 6.84
N PRO A 30 -25.71 29.49 7.00
CA PRO A 30 -26.47 29.21 8.19
C PRO A 30 -25.59 29.37 9.43
N ALA A 31 -26.14 29.99 10.50
CA ALA A 31 -25.39 30.22 11.74
C ALA A 31 -24.99 28.88 12.38
N PHE A 32 -23.80 28.82 12.99
CA PHE A 32 -23.44 27.69 13.82
C PHE A 32 -24.30 27.61 15.07
N ALA A 33 -24.83 26.43 15.34
CA ALA A 33 -25.52 26.13 16.60
C ALA A 33 -24.48 25.63 17.63
N ARG A 34 -24.73 25.85 18.91
CA ARG A 34 -23.90 25.33 20.00
C ARG A 34 -24.39 23.96 20.44
N LEU A 35 -23.49 23.00 20.49
CA LEU A 35 -23.75 21.68 21.05
C LEU A 35 -23.54 21.68 22.58
N ASN A 36 -22.40 22.28 22.97
CA ASN A 36 -22.01 22.47 24.38
C ASN A 36 -21.07 23.70 24.45
N GLY A 37 -20.53 24.00 25.60
CA GLY A 37 -19.66 25.17 25.79
C GLY A 37 -18.41 25.25 24.94
N SER A 38 -17.95 24.11 24.33
CA SER A 38 -16.68 23.99 23.59
C SER A 38 -16.85 23.57 22.13
N THR A 39 -18.06 23.22 21.68
CA THR A 39 -18.33 22.68 20.34
C THR A 39 -19.51 23.41 19.68
N GLU A 40 -19.27 23.89 18.46
CA GLU A 40 -20.28 24.45 17.57
C GLU A 40 -20.45 23.52 16.37
N TYR A 41 -21.66 23.51 15.77
CA TYR A 41 -21.95 22.64 14.63
C TYR A 41 -22.88 23.25 13.60
N GLN A 42 -22.81 22.74 12.37
CA GLN A 42 -23.82 22.85 11.32
C GLN A 42 -24.07 21.43 10.80
N LEU A 43 -25.35 21.06 10.69
CA LEU A 43 -25.78 19.74 10.26
C LEU A 43 -26.64 19.86 9.00
N PHE A 44 -26.34 19.01 8.02
CA PHE A 44 -26.99 19.01 6.71
C PHE A 44 -27.41 17.59 6.33
N ARG A 45 -28.53 17.49 5.62
CA ARG A 45 -28.97 16.26 4.97
C ARG A 45 -29.31 16.55 3.50
N ARG A 46 -29.07 15.62 2.61
CA ARG A 46 -29.54 15.72 1.23
C ARG A 46 -31.04 15.47 1.19
N ASP A 47 -31.79 16.35 0.49
CA ASP A 47 -33.16 16.10 0.13
C ASP A 47 -33.28 15.12 -1.05
N ALA A 48 -34.52 14.80 -1.44
CA ALA A 48 -34.81 13.89 -2.56
C ALA A 48 -34.23 14.38 -3.91
N ALA A 49 -34.00 15.69 -4.07
CA ALA A 49 -33.37 16.29 -5.24
C ALA A 49 -31.83 16.30 -5.15
N GLY A 50 -31.24 15.74 -4.08
CA GLY A 50 -29.81 15.69 -3.86
C GLY A 50 -29.16 16.98 -3.33
N LYS A 51 -29.97 18.01 -3.03
CA LYS A 51 -29.52 19.31 -2.50
C LYS A 51 -29.35 19.22 -0.98
N PHE A 52 -28.26 19.79 -0.46
CA PHE A 52 -28.06 19.86 0.99
C PHE A 52 -29.00 20.89 1.62
N GLN A 53 -29.75 20.44 2.62
CA GLN A 53 -30.61 21.27 3.48
C GLN A 53 -30.06 21.24 4.90
N THR A 54 -30.11 22.37 5.61
CA THR A 54 -29.80 22.42 7.04
C THR A 54 -30.77 21.54 7.81
N ARG A 55 -30.27 20.73 8.70
CA ARG A 55 -31.06 19.88 9.59
C ARG A 55 -30.90 20.35 11.04
N PRO A 56 -31.99 20.61 11.75
CA PRO A 56 -31.90 20.82 13.19
C PRO A 56 -31.45 19.55 13.89
N LEU A 57 -30.83 19.70 15.06
CA LEU A 57 -30.48 18.56 15.92
C LEU A 57 -31.76 18.01 16.57
N VAL A 58 -32.54 17.29 15.78
CA VAL A 58 -33.68 16.52 16.31
C VAL A 58 -33.22 15.07 16.30
N VAL A 59 -33.11 14.46 17.48
CA VAL A 59 -32.96 13.01 17.58
C VAL A 59 -34.32 12.43 17.19
N PRO A 60 -34.47 11.74 16.05
CA PRO A 60 -35.77 11.16 15.69
C PRO A 60 -36.19 10.17 16.78
N ALA A 61 -37.47 10.21 17.15
CA ALA A 61 -38.03 9.33 18.17
C ALA A 61 -37.91 7.82 17.78
N ASP A 62 -37.83 7.56 16.46
CA ASP A 62 -37.71 6.22 15.85
C ASP A 62 -36.28 5.68 15.76
N ALA A 63 -35.26 6.52 16.02
CA ALA A 63 -33.85 6.09 16.02
C ALA A 63 -33.09 6.69 17.23
N PRO A 64 -33.47 6.35 18.47
CA PRO A 64 -32.79 6.84 19.65
C PRO A 64 -31.33 6.43 19.65
N TYR A 65 -30.45 7.29 20.17
CA TYR A 65 -29.01 6.98 20.24
C TYR A 65 -28.72 5.62 20.90
N ALA A 66 -29.51 5.25 21.93
CA ALA A 66 -29.40 3.99 22.62
C ALA A 66 -29.50 2.75 21.70
N ALA A 67 -30.28 2.82 20.63
CA ALA A 67 -30.39 1.76 19.65
C ALA A 67 -29.16 1.62 18.73
N ARG A 68 -28.28 2.62 18.71
CA ARG A 68 -27.07 2.67 17.87
C ARG A 68 -25.79 2.43 18.66
N VAL A 69 -25.88 2.39 19.98
CA VAL A 69 -24.73 2.14 20.86
C VAL A 69 -24.10 0.78 20.53
N GLY A 70 -22.77 0.75 20.45
CA GLY A 70 -22.01 -0.45 20.07
C GLY A 70 -21.93 -0.72 18.57
N GLN A 71 -22.67 0.03 17.75
CA GLN A 71 -22.52 0.00 16.30
C GLN A 71 -21.43 0.96 15.83
N LEU A 72 -21.11 0.91 14.54
CA LEU A 72 -20.08 1.70 13.89
C LEU A 72 -20.74 2.56 12.81
N LEU A 73 -20.58 3.88 12.92
CA LEU A 73 -20.95 4.79 11.84
C LEU A 73 -19.75 4.96 10.90
N THR A 74 -19.93 4.67 9.63
CA THR A 74 -18.85 4.85 8.65
C THR A 74 -18.84 6.29 8.15
N VAL A 75 -17.66 6.94 8.19
CA VAL A 75 -17.54 8.37 7.92
C VAL A 75 -16.32 8.69 7.07
N PHE A 76 -16.40 9.76 6.26
CA PHE A 76 -15.23 10.51 5.84
C PHE A 76 -15.10 11.79 6.66
N MET A 77 -13.86 12.14 7.00
CA MET A 77 -13.54 13.34 7.77
C MET A 77 -12.45 14.15 7.09
N ASP A 78 -12.65 15.47 7.04
CA ASP A 78 -11.64 16.44 6.67
C ASP A 78 -11.35 17.33 7.89
N TYR A 79 -10.10 17.33 8.32
CA TYR A 79 -9.64 18.13 9.47
C TYR A 79 -9.02 19.42 8.95
N ARG A 80 -9.46 20.55 9.51
CA ARG A 80 -9.04 21.87 9.07
C ARG A 80 -8.70 22.77 10.27
N THR A 81 -7.88 23.77 10.06
CA THR A 81 -7.69 24.85 11.03
C THR A 81 -8.93 25.75 11.09
N GLY A 82 -9.04 26.59 12.12
CA GLY A 82 -10.07 27.63 12.19
C GLY A 82 -10.04 28.64 11.02
N ARG A 83 -8.95 28.70 10.26
CA ARG A 83 -8.77 29.50 9.04
C ARG A 83 -8.96 28.68 7.76
N ASP A 84 -9.62 27.55 7.83
CA ASP A 84 -9.99 26.64 6.72
C ASP A 84 -8.81 25.95 5.99
N SER A 85 -7.60 25.96 6.53
CA SER A 85 -6.48 25.21 5.96
C SER A 85 -6.66 23.70 6.22
N LEU A 86 -6.63 22.88 5.17
CA LEU A 86 -6.76 21.43 5.28
C LEU A 86 -5.50 20.83 5.94
N LEU A 87 -5.69 20.12 7.03
CA LEU A 87 -4.63 19.41 7.76
C LEU A 87 -4.56 17.94 7.34
N MET A 88 -5.71 17.30 7.29
CA MET A 88 -5.82 15.88 6.95
C MET A 88 -7.19 15.59 6.33
N SER A 89 -7.23 14.60 5.44
CA SER A 89 -8.47 14.04 4.90
C SER A 89 -8.41 12.53 4.92
N THR A 90 -9.41 11.88 5.51
CA THR A 90 -9.49 10.42 5.50
C THR A 90 -9.75 9.85 4.12
N ARG A 91 -10.24 10.67 3.17
CA ARG A 91 -10.38 10.27 1.74
C ARG A 91 -9.02 10.00 1.07
N ARG A 92 -7.94 10.63 1.56
CA ARG A 92 -6.58 10.38 1.07
C ARG A 92 -5.99 9.06 1.57
N MET A 93 -6.58 8.48 2.63
CA MET A 93 -6.18 7.17 3.17
C MET A 93 -6.77 6.00 2.37
N GLY A 94 -7.82 6.25 1.59
CA GLY A 94 -8.46 5.25 0.75
C GLY A 94 -9.90 5.63 0.36
N PRO A 95 -10.50 4.89 -0.56
CA PRO A 95 -11.85 5.16 -1.05
C PRO A 95 -12.96 4.74 -0.08
N THR A 96 -12.63 4.02 0.99
CA THR A 96 -13.60 3.46 1.93
C THR A 96 -13.80 4.39 3.13
N PRO A 97 -15.05 4.73 3.52
CA PRO A 97 -15.32 5.48 4.73
C PRO A 97 -14.80 4.75 5.98
N GLN A 98 -14.25 5.50 6.95
CA GLN A 98 -13.65 4.95 8.16
C GLN A 98 -14.73 4.65 9.20
N PRO A 99 -14.71 3.48 9.87
CA PRO A 99 -15.65 3.15 10.93
C PRO A 99 -15.32 3.91 12.22
N MET A 100 -16.33 4.56 12.80
CA MET A 100 -16.27 5.23 14.10
C MET A 100 -17.25 4.54 15.04
N ALA A 101 -16.75 4.10 16.19
CA ALA A 101 -17.59 3.49 17.21
C ALA A 101 -18.55 4.51 17.84
N LEU A 102 -19.76 4.06 18.14
CA LEU A 102 -20.76 4.82 18.88
C LEU A 102 -20.77 4.34 20.33
N PRO A 103 -20.03 4.99 21.25
CA PRO A 103 -19.92 4.58 22.65
C PRO A 103 -21.21 4.93 23.43
N ALA A 104 -21.50 4.20 24.50
CA ALA A 104 -22.69 4.44 25.32
C ALA A 104 -22.71 5.86 25.91
N SER A 105 -21.54 6.42 26.24
CA SER A 105 -21.38 7.76 26.81
C SER A 105 -20.20 8.47 26.17
N PRO A 106 -20.40 9.16 25.03
CA PRO A 106 -19.32 9.90 24.38
C PRO A 106 -18.88 11.08 25.28
N PRO A 107 -17.55 11.31 25.44
CA PRO A 107 -17.05 12.43 26.23
C PRO A 107 -17.48 13.77 25.63
N ARG A 108 -17.93 14.72 26.46
CA ARG A 108 -18.31 16.05 25.99
C ARG A 108 -17.14 16.78 25.33
N GLY A 109 -17.39 17.41 24.18
CA GLY A 109 -16.37 18.12 23.39
C GLY A 109 -15.44 17.19 22.61
N SER A 110 -15.78 15.91 22.47
CA SER A 110 -15.02 14.93 21.69
C SER A 110 -15.54 14.78 20.26
N VAL A 111 -14.75 14.16 19.39
CA VAL A 111 -15.19 13.78 18.04
C VAL A 111 -16.27 12.70 18.11
N GLU A 112 -16.20 11.82 19.10
CA GLU A 112 -17.16 10.76 19.35
C GLU A 112 -18.55 11.34 19.70
N GLU A 113 -18.62 12.42 20.47
CA GLU A 113 -19.87 13.15 20.74
C GLU A 113 -20.46 13.71 19.44
N ALA A 114 -19.64 14.32 18.60
CA ALA A 114 -20.08 14.86 17.31
C ALA A 114 -20.60 13.78 16.36
N VAL A 115 -19.89 12.65 16.26
CA VAL A 115 -20.30 11.51 15.42
C VAL A 115 -21.58 10.87 15.93
N ALA A 116 -21.80 10.83 17.24
CA ALA A 116 -23.01 10.29 17.86
C ALA A 116 -24.30 11.03 17.43
N LEU A 117 -24.19 12.29 17.00
CA LEU A 117 -25.31 13.11 16.51
C LEU A 117 -25.70 12.82 15.06
N LEU A 118 -24.82 12.16 14.31
CA LEU A 118 -24.99 11.92 12.89
C LEU A 118 -25.78 10.64 12.63
N GLN A 119 -26.51 10.65 11.54
CA GLN A 119 -27.17 9.48 10.97
C GLN A 119 -26.60 9.20 9.57
N PRO A 120 -26.80 8.00 9.03
CA PRO A 120 -26.47 7.72 7.63
C PRO A 120 -27.05 8.77 6.68
N GLY A 121 -26.21 9.30 5.78
CA GLY A 121 -26.54 10.35 4.83
C GLY A 121 -26.34 11.79 5.34
N ASP A 122 -26.05 12.00 6.61
CA ASP A 122 -25.75 13.33 7.15
C ASP A 122 -24.36 13.81 6.71
N SER A 123 -24.26 15.14 6.59
CA SER A 123 -22.99 15.86 6.49
C SER A 123 -22.99 16.95 7.56
N ALA A 124 -21.84 17.15 8.20
CA ALA A 124 -21.75 18.16 9.27
C ALA A 124 -20.40 18.87 9.24
N VAL A 125 -20.41 20.08 9.76
CA VAL A 125 -19.23 20.87 10.09
C VAL A 125 -19.23 21.08 11.59
N PHE A 126 -18.22 20.60 12.27
CA PHE A 126 -18.00 20.81 13.70
C PHE A 126 -16.80 21.70 13.91
N ARG A 127 -16.95 22.67 14.85
CA ARG A 127 -15.86 23.55 15.30
C ARG A 127 -15.60 23.23 16.76
N PHE A 128 -14.44 22.68 17.04
CA PHE A 128 -14.02 22.30 18.38
C PHE A 128 -13.01 23.29 18.94
N ASN A 129 -13.06 23.53 20.23
CA ASN A 129 -11.89 24.04 20.93
C ASN A 129 -10.77 22.98 20.83
N ALA A 130 -9.60 23.39 20.33
CA ALA A 130 -8.50 22.43 20.06
C ALA A 130 -8.00 21.76 21.33
N ASP A 131 -7.86 22.49 22.45
CA ASP A 131 -7.37 21.90 23.72
C ASP A 131 -8.35 20.81 24.21
N THR A 132 -9.65 21.05 24.09
CA THR A 132 -10.69 20.10 24.54
C THR A 132 -10.69 18.83 23.68
N VAL A 133 -10.74 18.96 22.35
CA VAL A 133 -10.84 17.79 21.47
C VAL A 133 -9.54 16.98 21.46
N PHE A 134 -8.38 17.63 21.56
CA PHE A 134 -7.10 16.94 21.65
C PHE A 134 -6.97 16.14 22.94
N ALA A 135 -7.42 16.69 24.06
CA ALA A 135 -7.45 15.98 25.36
C ALA A 135 -8.46 14.82 25.36
N ARG A 136 -9.66 14.99 24.74
CA ARG A 136 -10.76 14.03 24.84
C ARG A 136 -10.72 12.91 23.80
N SER A 137 -10.34 13.21 22.54
CA SER A 137 -10.35 12.24 21.44
C SER A 137 -8.96 11.79 21.03
N PHE A 138 -7.98 12.69 20.99
CA PHE A 138 -6.66 12.35 20.46
C PHE A 138 -5.64 11.97 21.54
N HIS A 139 -5.86 12.33 22.80
CA HIS A 139 -4.98 12.09 23.95
C HIS A 139 -3.55 12.57 23.68
N GLN A 140 -3.42 13.72 23.05
CA GLN A 140 -2.15 14.33 22.62
C GLN A 140 -2.17 15.84 22.89
N PRO A 141 -1.01 16.47 23.07
CA PRO A 141 -0.92 17.93 23.17
C PRO A 141 -1.32 18.59 21.84
N VAL A 142 -1.93 19.76 21.94
CA VAL A 142 -2.31 20.57 20.76
C VAL A 142 -1.05 21.09 20.07
N ALA A 143 -0.97 20.90 18.75
CA ALA A 143 0.12 21.43 17.97
C ALA A 143 0.18 22.97 18.04
N PRO A 144 1.37 23.59 18.20
CA PRO A 144 1.53 25.03 18.39
C PRO A 144 0.89 25.88 17.27
N PHE A 145 0.87 25.39 16.04
CA PHE A 145 0.27 26.11 14.91
C PHE A 145 -1.25 26.23 15.02
N LEU A 146 -1.95 25.24 15.63
CA LEU A 146 -3.39 25.32 15.89
C LEU A 146 -3.72 26.41 16.91
N LYS A 147 -2.92 26.53 17.96
CA LYS A 147 -3.05 27.62 18.94
C LYS A 147 -2.89 28.98 18.28
N LYS A 148 -1.88 29.14 17.41
CA LYS A 148 -1.65 30.38 16.64
C LYS A 148 -2.74 30.69 15.61
N SER A 149 -3.51 29.69 15.15
CA SER A 149 -4.61 29.86 14.19
C SER A 149 -5.98 30.02 14.85
N GLY A 150 -6.04 30.36 16.15
CA GLY A 150 -7.27 30.64 16.88
C GLY A 150 -7.73 29.52 17.80
N ASN A 151 -6.93 28.48 18.02
CA ASN A 151 -7.20 27.35 18.89
C ASN A 151 -8.50 26.59 18.54
N VAL A 152 -8.85 26.57 17.24
CA VAL A 152 -10.04 25.90 16.70
C VAL A 152 -9.62 24.81 15.74
N LEU A 153 -10.15 23.60 15.94
CA LEU A 153 -10.14 22.53 14.98
C LEU A 153 -11.51 22.41 14.32
N VAL A 154 -11.56 22.50 13.00
CA VAL A 154 -12.77 22.28 12.22
C VAL A 154 -12.73 20.87 11.63
N ILE A 155 -13.80 20.10 11.82
CA ILE A 155 -13.92 18.76 11.24
C ILE A 155 -15.20 18.70 10.40
N ASN A 156 -15.01 18.52 9.09
CA ASN A 156 -16.12 18.23 8.19
C ASN A 156 -16.33 16.72 8.17
N ILE A 157 -17.52 16.26 8.53
CA ILE A 157 -17.85 14.84 8.61
C ILE A 157 -18.97 14.54 7.62
N ARG A 158 -18.82 13.46 6.87
CA ARG A 158 -19.88 12.89 6.06
C ARG A 158 -20.12 11.45 6.50
N ALA A 159 -21.33 11.17 6.96
CA ALA A 159 -21.78 9.86 7.42
C ALA A 159 -22.39 9.06 6.25
N TYR A 160 -22.14 7.76 6.24
CA TYR A 160 -22.60 6.84 5.19
C TYR A 160 -23.48 5.72 5.74
N ASP A 161 -22.88 4.71 6.35
CA ASP A 161 -23.58 3.52 6.82
C ASP A 161 -23.46 3.35 8.33
N LEU A 162 -24.48 2.83 8.94
CA LEU A 162 -24.43 2.30 10.30
C LEU A 162 -24.28 0.77 10.18
N ILE A 163 -23.21 0.22 10.74
CA ILE A 163 -22.86 -1.20 10.60
C ILE A 163 -22.50 -1.80 11.95
N THR A 164 -22.62 -3.11 12.07
CA THR A 164 -22.14 -3.87 13.22
C THR A 164 -20.63 -4.16 13.10
N ALA A 165 -20.01 -4.56 14.21
CA ALA A 165 -18.62 -5.02 14.19
C ALA A 165 -18.46 -6.30 13.34
N GLU A 166 -19.46 -7.15 13.27
CA GLU A 166 -19.47 -8.37 12.45
C GLU A 166 -19.54 -8.04 10.96
N GLU A 167 -20.39 -7.10 10.57
CA GLU A 167 -20.46 -6.61 9.18
C GLU A 167 -19.15 -5.95 8.76
N LEU A 168 -18.48 -5.18 9.65
CA LEU A 168 -17.17 -4.62 9.37
C LEU A 168 -16.13 -5.73 9.10
N LYS A 169 -16.10 -6.75 9.97
CA LYS A 169 -15.20 -7.91 9.82
C LYS A 169 -15.44 -8.63 8.49
N THR A 170 -16.70 -8.86 8.14
CA THR A 170 -17.09 -9.50 6.88
C THR A 170 -16.66 -8.66 5.67
N ARG A 171 -16.87 -7.33 5.70
CA ARG A 171 -16.42 -6.41 4.64
C ARG A 171 -14.88 -6.44 4.50
N GLN A 172 -14.14 -6.43 5.61
CA GLN A 172 -12.67 -6.52 5.61
C GLN A 172 -12.17 -7.83 5.02
N GLN A 173 -12.76 -8.97 5.41
CA GLN A 173 -12.43 -10.29 4.87
C GLN A 173 -12.67 -10.35 3.37
N LYS A 174 -13.80 -9.81 2.89
CA LYS A 174 -14.11 -9.75 1.46
C LYS A 174 -13.09 -8.92 0.68
N ILE A 175 -12.72 -7.75 1.18
CA ILE A 175 -11.69 -6.89 0.56
C ILE A 175 -10.36 -7.62 0.50
N GLN A 176 -9.94 -8.25 1.60
CA GLN A 176 -8.69 -9.01 1.67
C GLN A 176 -8.68 -10.19 0.68
N ALA A 177 -9.77 -10.95 0.61
CA ALA A 177 -9.91 -12.04 -0.35
C ALA A 177 -9.83 -11.55 -1.82
N GLN A 178 -10.48 -10.42 -2.13
CA GLN A 178 -10.40 -9.81 -3.45
C GLN A 178 -8.98 -9.35 -3.80
N GLN A 179 -8.28 -8.72 -2.85
CA GLN A 179 -6.89 -8.29 -3.05
C GLN A 179 -5.96 -9.48 -3.27
N GLN A 180 -6.13 -10.56 -2.50
CA GLN A 180 -5.37 -11.80 -2.68
C GLN A 180 -5.63 -12.44 -4.05
N ALA A 181 -6.91 -12.53 -4.45
CA ALA A 181 -7.27 -13.07 -5.76
C ALA A 181 -6.68 -12.24 -6.92
N GLN A 182 -6.72 -10.90 -6.81
CA GLN A 182 -6.11 -10.02 -7.80
C GLN A 182 -4.59 -10.14 -7.85
N ALA A 183 -3.93 -10.25 -6.68
CA ALA A 183 -2.48 -10.44 -6.61
C ALA A 183 -2.06 -11.76 -7.25
N GLN A 184 -2.81 -12.85 -6.95
CA GLN A 184 -2.57 -14.17 -7.54
C GLN A 184 -2.77 -14.16 -9.05
N ALA A 185 -3.84 -13.54 -9.55
CA ALA A 185 -4.09 -13.42 -11.00
C ALA A 185 -2.96 -12.67 -11.72
N LYS A 186 -2.49 -11.56 -11.13
CA LYS A 186 -1.34 -10.80 -11.67
C LYS A 186 -0.06 -11.62 -11.67
N ALA A 187 0.22 -12.38 -10.60
CA ALA A 187 1.39 -13.25 -10.52
C ALA A 187 1.35 -14.36 -11.57
N THR A 188 0.19 -15.00 -11.76
CA THR A 188 -0.01 -16.03 -12.79
C THR A 188 0.18 -15.46 -14.20
N GLN A 189 -0.38 -14.29 -14.48
CA GLN A 189 -0.23 -13.61 -15.77
C GLN A 189 1.23 -13.25 -16.05
N LEU A 190 1.94 -12.71 -15.04
CA LEU A 190 3.36 -12.38 -15.16
C LEU A 190 4.18 -13.64 -15.45
N GLN A 191 3.96 -14.73 -14.70
CA GLN A 191 4.65 -16.00 -14.91
C GLN A 191 4.41 -16.58 -16.31
N ALA A 192 3.18 -16.50 -16.83
CA ALA A 192 2.86 -16.94 -18.18
C ALA A 192 3.62 -16.11 -19.23
N LYS A 193 3.66 -14.79 -19.07
CA LYS A 193 4.39 -13.86 -19.94
C LYS A 193 5.89 -14.16 -19.93
N GLU A 194 6.49 -14.34 -18.75
CA GLU A 194 7.92 -14.65 -18.61
C GLU A 194 8.27 -16.01 -19.20
N ASN A 195 7.44 -17.03 -18.99
CA ASN A 195 7.62 -18.34 -19.61
C ASN A 195 7.60 -18.24 -21.15
N ALA A 196 6.65 -17.50 -21.72
CA ALA A 196 6.59 -17.27 -23.17
C ALA A 196 7.83 -16.54 -23.69
N GLN A 197 8.32 -15.53 -22.96
CA GLN A 197 9.55 -14.79 -23.28
C GLN A 197 10.78 -15.72 -23.27
N ILE A 198 10.91 -16.56 -22.24
CA ILE A 198 12.02 -17.53 -22.13
C ILE A 198 12.02 -18.53 -23.28
N LEU A 199 10.85 -19.09 -23.61
CA LEU A 199 10.74 -20.07 -24.70
C LEU A 199 10.99 -19.44 -26.07
N ALA A 200 10.51 -18.22 -26.31
CA ALA A 200 10.80 -17.48 -27.54
C ALA A 200 12.32 -17.19 -27.66
N TYR A 201 12.93 -16.73 -26.55
CA TYR A 201 14.38 -16.50 -26.49
C TYR A 201 15.16 -17.79 -26.77
N ALA A 202 14.80 -18.91 -26.14
CA ALA A 202 15.43 -20.19 -26.35
C ALA A 202 15.34 -20.62 -27.82
N LYS A 203 14.17 -20.47 -28.44
CA LYS A 203 13.98 -20.80 -29.87
C LYS A 203 14.88 -19.95 -30.77
N THR A 204 14.91 -18.64 -30.58
CA THR A 204 15.71 -17.70 -31.38
C THR A 204 17.21 -17.99 -31.23
N ASN A 205 17.66 -18.36 -30.04
CA ASN A 205 19.08 -18.66 -29.76
C ASN A 205 19.46 -20.15 -29.93
N LYS A 206 18.54 -20.96 -30.47
CA LYS A 206 18.76 -22.43 -30.71
C LYS A 206 19.15 -23.19 -29.44
N LEU A 207 18.59 -22.79 -28.28
CA LEU A 207 18.85 -23.44 -27.00
C LEU A 207 17.82 -24.56 -26.76
N THR A 208 18.29 -25.78 -26.51
CA THR A 208 17.40 -26.85 -26.03
C THR A 208 17.27 -26.75 -24.53
N VAL A 209 16.17 -26.14 -24.09
CA VAL A 209 15.90 -25.88 -22.66
C VAL A 209 15.08 -26.99 -22.02
N LYS A 210 15.44 -27.33 -20.79
CA LYS A 210 14.62 -28.12 -19.85
C LYS A 210 14.16 -27.21 -18.72
N LYS A 211 13.07 -27.59 -18.07
CA LYS A 211 12.51 -26.82 -16.92
C LYS A 211 12.65 -27.65 -15.65
N THR A 212 13.16 -27.08 -14.58
CA THR A 212 13.16 -27.70 -13.25
C THR A 212 11.75 -27.72 -12.67
N VAL A 213 11.48 -28.58 -11.69
CA VAL A 213 10.20 -28.62 -10.96
C VAL A 213 9.88 -27.24 -10.35
N GLY A 214 10.88 -26.50 -9.86
CA GLY A 214 10.72 -25.19 -9.27
C GLY A 214 10.55 -24.05 -10.28
N GLY A 215 10.70 -24.29 -11.59
CA GLY A 215 10.38 -23.31 -12.63
C GLY A 215 11.56 -22.67 -13.36
N THR A 216 12.81 -22.92 -12.96
CA THR A 216 14.01 -22.46 -13.66
C THR A 216 14.20 -23.23 -14.96
N TYR A 217 14.51 -22.52 -16.05
CA TYR A 217 14.89 -23.16 -17.30
C TYR A 217 16.42 -23.25 -17.40
N TYR A 218 16.94 -24.37 -17.95
CA TYR A 218 18.37 -24.56 -18.17
C TYR A 218 18.63 -25.24 -19.50
N ALA A 219 19.70 -24.84 -20.17
CA ALA A 219 20.25 -25.50 -21.35
C ALA A 219 21.68 -25.87 -21.08
N ILE A 220 22.05 -27.17 -21.27
CA ILE A 220 23.44 -27.64 -21.16
C ILE A 220 24.12 -27.30 -22.47
N LEU A 221 25.11 -26.41 -22.44
CA LEU A 221 25.90 -25.98 -23.58
C LEU A 221 27.11 -26.91 -23.79
N ARG A 222 27.69 -27.39 -22.68
CA ARG A 222 28.77 -28.41 -22.67
C ARG A 222 28.53 -29.33 -21.46
N PRO A 223 28.30 -30.62 -21.67
CA PRO A 223 28.10 -31.54 -20.56
C PRO A 223 29.39 -31.75 -19.75
N GLY A 224 29.28 -31.80 -18.45
CA GLY A 224 30.35 -32.25 -17.54
C GLY A 224 30.32 -33.77 -17.37
N LYS A 225 31.40 -34.29 -16.80
CA LYS A 225 31.58 -35.76 -16.61
C LYS A 225 31.35 -36.21 -15.16
N GLY A 226 31.34 -35.28 -14.19
CA GLY A 226 31.16 -35.59 -12.79
C GLY A 226 29.68 -35.85 -12.41
N LEU A 227 29.46 -36.20 -11.17
CA LEU A 227 28.09 -36.30 -10.61
C LEU A 227 27.47 -34.91 -10.37
N PRO A 228 26.16 -34.77 -10.44
CA PRO A 228 25.48 -33.52 -10.03
C PRO A 228 25.66 -33.27 -8.53
N PRO A 229 25.74 -32.01 -8.10
CA PRO A 229 25.92 -31.69 -6.71
C PRO A 229 24.63 -31.96 -5.90
N GLN A 230 24.81 -32.35 -4.65
CA GLN A 230 23.72 -32.57 -3.69
C GLN A 230 23.47 -31.34 -2.82
N LYS A 231 22.26 -31.22 -2.31
CA LYS A 231 21.89 -30.16 -1.36
C LYS A 231 22.85 -30.12 -0.17
N GLY A 232 23.34 -28.93 0.14
CA GLY A 232 24.28 -28.66 1.23
C GLY A 232 25.76 -28.85 0.87
N GLN A 233 26.10 -29.32 -0.32
CA GLN A 233 27.47 -29.31 -0.79
C GLN A 233 27.89 -27.91 -1.24
N THR A 234 29.15 -27.54 -1.05
CA THR A 234 29.68 -26.28 -1.57
C THR A 234 30.05 -26.46 -3.04
N VAL A 235 29.51 -25.57 -3.86
CA VAL A 235 29.78 -25.53 -5.32
C VAL A 235 30.57 -24.26 -5.65
N SER A 236 31.48 -24.39 -6.64
CA SER A 236 32.27 -23.27 -7.20
C SER A 236 31.81 -23.00 -8.61
N VAL A 237 31.32 -21.81 -8.92
CA VAL A 237 30.70 -21.47 -10.19
C VAL A 237 31.31 -20.22 -10.78
N LEU A 238 31.77 -20.31 -12.01
CA LEU A 238 32.05 -19.14 -12.85
C LEU A 238 30.76 -18.75 -13.55
N TYR A 239 30.48 -17.42 -13.66
CA TYR A 239 29.21 -16.95 -14.19
C TYR A 239 29.32 -15.63 -14.94
N ARG A 240 28.31 -15.41 -15.79
CA ARG A 240 27.99 -14.13 -16.41
C ARG A 240 26.48 -13.94 -16.36
N GLY A 241 26.02 -12.89 -15.68
CA GLY A 241 24.60 -12.55 -15.53
C GLY A 241 24.18 -11.40 -16.44
N THR A 242 23.12 -11.61 -17.22
CA THR A 242 22.56 -10.61 -18.15
C THR A 242 21.04 -10.54 -18.02
N LEU A 243 20.45 -9.38 -18.34
CA LEU A 243 19.01 -9.25 -18.51
C LEU A 243 18.58 -9.98 -19.80
N LEU A 244 17.60 -10.88 -19.72
CA LEU A 244 17.18 -11.67 -20.89
C LEU A 244 16.66 -10.78 -22.02
N ALA A 245 15.95 -9.69 -21.68
CA ALA A 245 15.29 -8.81 -22.64
C ALA A 245 16.27 -7.96 -23.46
N THR A 246 17.36 -7.50 -22.86
CA THR A 246 18.28 -6.53 -23.47
C THR A 246 19.67 -7.08 -23.72
N GLY A 247 20.04 -8.18 -23.06
CA GLY A 247 21.41 -8.71 -23.03
C GLY A 247 22.36 -7.88 -22.18
N ALA A 248 21.88 -6.84 -21.50
CA ALA A 248 22.72 -5.98 -20.65
C ALA A 248 23.29 -6.81 -19.50
N GLU A 249 24.62 -6.77 -19.36
CA GLU A 249 25.34 -7.47 -18.29
C GLU A 249 25.23 -6.65 -17.00
N PHE A 250 24.80 -7.32 -15.94
CA PHE A 250 24.74 -6.70 -14.61
C PHE A 250 25.86 -7.18 -13.70
N ASP A 251 26.32 -8.45 -13.85
CA ASP A 251 27.41 -9.00 -13.06
C ASP A 251 28.11 -10.17 -13.79
N ALA A 252 29.39 -10.41 -13.44
CA ALA A 252 30.16 -11.55 -14.00
C ALA A 252 31.39 -11.83 -13.14
N SER A 253 31.84 -13.09 -13.08
CA SER A 253 33.07 -13.51 -12.36
C SER A 253 34.31 -12.74 -12.80
N VAL A 254 34.40 -12.31 -14.06
CA VAL A 254 35.54 -11.51 -14.58
C VAL A 254 35.66 -10.15 -13.86
N LYS A 255 34.59 -9.60 -13.36
CA LYS A 255 34.61 -8.33 -12.57
C LYS A 255 35.18 -8.54 -11.15
N HIS A 256 35.29 -9.79 -10.73
CA HIS A 256 35.77 -10.21 -9.42
C HIS A 256 37.07 -11.01 -9.54
N GLY A 257 37.93 -10.63 -10.47
CA GLY A 257 39.24 -11.32 -10.69
C GLY A 257 39.13 -12.70 -11.34
N ASN A 258 38.01 -12.98 -11.99
CA ASN A 258 37.71 -14.30 -12.60
C ASN A 258 37.75 -15.48 -11.60
N ALA A 259 37.51 -15.17 -10.30
CA ALA A 259 37.41 -16.19 -9.28
C ALA A 259 36.04 -16.88 -9.32
N PRO A 260 35.98 -18.23 -9.16
CA PRO A 260 34.68 -18.89 -9.00
C PRO A 260 33.99 -18.44 -7.72
N PHE A 261 32.67 -18.27 -7.79
CA PHE A 261 31.84 -17.97 -6.63
C PHE A 261 31.44 -19.24 -5.89
N ASP A 262 31.83 -19.34 -4.62
CA ASP A 262 31.58 -20.49 -3.76
C ASP A 262 30.30 -20.26 -2.91
N PHE A 263 29.39 -21.25 -2.92
CA PHE A 263 28.21 -21.22 -2.05
C PHE A 263 27.67 -22.61 -1.73
N ALA A 264 26.97 -22.78 -0.62
CA ALA A 264 26.31 -24.03 -0.26
C ALA A 264 24.98 -24.16 -1.02
N LEU A 265 24.87 -25.19 -1.87
CA LEU A 265 23.72 -25.41 -2.74
C LEU A 265 22.45 -25.75 -1.98
N GLY A 266 21.35 -25.15 -2.38
CA GLY A 266 20.00 -25.42 -1.82
C GLY A 266 19.78 -24.89 -0.41
N GLN A 267 20.59 -23.95 0.06
CA GLN A 267 20.48 -23.32 1.38
C GLN A 267 19.90 -21.91 1.32
N GLY A 268 19.53 -21.41 0.13
CA GLY A 268 19.01 -20.07 -0.06
C GLY A 268 20.06 -18.96 0.08
N ASN A 269 21.34 -19.30 -0.07
CA ASN A 269 22.44 -18.33 -0.08
C ASN A 269 22.53 -17.54 -1.39
N VAL A 270 21.82 -18.00 -2.40
CA VAL A 270 21.72 -17.43 -3.74
C VAL A 270 20.25 -17.35 -4.15
N ILE A 271 19.96 -16.69 -5.28
CA ILE A 271 18.60 -16.69 -5.84
C ILE A 271 18.12 -18.12 -6.13
N ALA A 272 16.82 -18.36 -5.93
CA ALA A 272 16.24 -19.69 -6.07
C ALA A 272 16.50 -20.32 -7.43
N GLY A 273 16.57 -19.50 -8.48
CA GLY A 273 16.92 -19.96 -9.84
C GLY A 273 18.30 -20.59 -9.94
N TRP A 274 19.28 -20.12 -9.18
CA TRP A 274 20.60 -20.72 -9.10
C TRP A 274 20.57 -22.04 -8.35
N ASP A 275 19.96 -22.09 -7.17
CA ASP A 275 19.84 -23.34 -6.40
C ASP A 275 19.20 -24.46 -7.23
N GLN A 276 18.15 -24.12 -8.00
CA GLN A 276 17.44 -25.07 -8.84
C GLN A 276 18.25 -25.47 -10.10
N GLY A 277 18.80 -24.47 -10.78
CA GLY A 277 19.46 -24.69 -12.08
C GLY A 277 20.81 -25.40 -11.95
N ILE A 278 21.62 -25.02 -10.96
CA ILE A 278 22.95 -25.60 -10.74
C ILE A 278 22.85 -27.03 -10.22
N ALA A 279 21.82 -27.37 -9.45
CA ALA A 279 21.53 -28.72 -9.02
C ALA A 279 21.34 -29.72 -10.19
N MET A 280 21.01 -29.23 -11.38
CA MET A 280 20.80 -30.04 -12.58
C MET A 280 22.10 -30.28 -13.42
N LEU A 281 23.20 -29.68 -12.97
CA LEU A 281 24.45 -29.68 -13.73
C LEU A 281 25.45 -30.67 -13.14
N ASN A 282 26.13 -31.45 -14.00
CA ASN A 282 27.28 -32.23 -13.58
C ASN A 282 28.51 -31.32 -13.41
N LYS A 283 29.44 -31.66 -12.52
CA LYS A 283 30.74 -30.98 -12.40
C LYS A 283 31.42 -30.91 -13.78
N GLY A 284 31.89 -29.71 -14.14
CA GLY A 284 32.51 -29.40 -15.43
C GLY A 284 31.52 -28.98 -16.53
N SER A 285 30.22 -28.96 -16.26
CA SER A 285 29.23 -28.47 -17.23
C SER A 285 29.32 -26.97 -17.43
N LYS A 286 29.08 -26.54 -18.69
CA LYS A 286 28.66 -25.17 -19.02
C LYS A 286 27.18 -25.18 -19.38
N ALA A 287 26.44 -24.23 -18.86
CA ALA A 287 24.99 -24.13 -19.07
C ALA A 287 24.53 -22.68 -19.13
N ALA A 288 23.40 -22.48 -19.81
CA ALA A 288 22.62 -21.25 -19.70
C ALA A 288 21.42 -21.50 -18.77
N LEU A 289 21.29 -20.71 -17.70
CA LEU A 289 20.12 -20.68 -16.83
C LEU A 289 19.26 -19.50 -17.26
N LEU A 290 17.96 -19.74 -17.54
CA LEU A 290 16.98 -18.71 -17.83
C LEU A 290 16.00 -18.69 -16.66
N ILE A 291 16.01 -17.61 -15.91
CA ILE A 291 15.40 -17.56 -14.59
C ILE A 291 14.25 -16.55 -14.60
N PRO A 292 12.99 -17.01 -14.42
CA PRO A 292 11.86 -16.11 -14.21
C PRO A 292 12.10 -15.16 -13.04
N SER A 293 11.54 -13.97 -13.11
CA SER A 293 11.80 -12.91 -12.12
C SER A 293 11.49 -13.34 -10.68
N GLY A 294 10.43 -14.12 -10.46
CA GLY A 294 10.05 -14.63 -9.14
C GLY A 294 11.06 -15.61 -8.52
N LEU A 295 11.96 -16.20 -9.31
CA LEU A 295 13.08 -17.04 -8.86
C LEU A 295 14.42 -16.28 -8.85
N GLY A 296 14.41 -15.01 -9.22
CA GLY A 296 15.51 -14.06 -9.19
C GLY A 296 15.27 -12.97 -8.15
N TYR A 297 15.19 -11.72 -8.60
CA TYR A 297 15.06 -10.55 -7.73
C TYR A 297 13.61 -10.00 -7.63
N GLY A 298 12.65 -10.63 -8.31
CA GLY A 298 11.21 -10.36 -8.19
C GLY A 298 10.78 -8.94 -8.53
N ALA A 299 9.71 -8.51 -7.88
CA ALA A 299 9.11 -7.18 -8.08
C ALA A 299 9.97 -6.03 -7.53
N ARG A 300 11.03 -6.30 -6.75
CA ARG A 300 11.93 -5.27 -6.23
C ARG A 300 13.07 -4.95 -7.21
N GLY A 301 13.49 -5.94 -8.02
CA GLY A 301 14.74 -5.84 -8.76
C GLY A 301 15.95 -5.80 -7.83
N ALA A 302 17.14 -5.40 -8.36
CA ALA A 302 18.36 -5.23 -7.56
C ALA A 302 19.21 -4.08 -8.10
N GLY A 303 19.44 -3.08 -7.26
CA GLY A 303 20.21 -1.88 -7.62
C GLY A 303 19.67 -1.16 -8.87
N ALA A 304 20.54 -0.43 -9.56
CA ALA A 304 20.18 0.28 -10.80
C ALA A 304 20.18 -0.64 -12.04
N ASN A 305 20.82 -1.80 -11.96
CA ASN A 305 21.12 -2.65 -13.11
C ASN A 305 20.11 -3.77 -13.36
N ILE A 306 19.27 -4.09 -12.36
CA ILE A 306 18.25 -5.15 -12.47
C ILE A 306 16.88 -4.54 -12.16
N PRO A 307 16.13 -4.10 -13.19
CA PRO A 307 14.79 -3.56 -13.01
C PRO A 307 13.82 -4.58 -12.36
N PRO A 308 12.69 -4.11 -11.77
CA PRO A 308 11.62 -4.97 -11.30
C PRO A 308 11.13 -5.95 -12.37
N ASN A 309 10.83 -7.18 -11.95
CA ASN A 309 10.29 -8.25 -12.80
C ASN A 309 11.18 -8.59 -14.02
N SER A 310 12.49 -8.52 -13.85
CA SER A 310 13.44 -8.89 -14.90
C SER A 310 13.64 -10.39 -14.97
N VAL A 311 13.44 -10.99 -16.14
CA VAL A 311 13.91 -12.33 -16.45
C VAL A 311 15.41 -12.30 -16.66
N LEU A 312 16.13 -13.21 -16.03
CA LEU A 312 17.58 -13.22 -16.03
C LEU A 312 18.12 -14.38 -16.88
N ARG A 313 19.26 -14.15 -17.52
CA ARG A 313 20.11 -15.20 -18.09
C ARG A 313 21.42 -15.23 -17.32
N PHE A 314 21.81 -16.43 -16.91
CA PHE A 314 23.17 -16.69 -16.42
C PHE A 314 23.83 -17.75 -17.27
N ASP A 315 24.94 -17.39 -17.88
CA ASP A 315 25.87 -18.38 -18.44
C ASP A 315 26.80 -18.83 -17.31
N VAL A 316 26.75 -20.11 -16.95
CA VAL A 316 27.44 -20.66 -15.78
C VAL A 316 28.37 -21.80 -16.16
N GLU A 317 29.48 -21.96 -15.44
CA GLU A 317 30.36 -23.13 -15.46
C GLU A 317 30.51 -23.67 -14.04
N LEU A 318 30.07 -24.91 -13.80
CA LEU A 318 30.25 -25.60 -12.53
C LEU A 318 31.65 -26.16 -12.42
N VAL A 319 32.57 -25.40 -11.84
CA VAL A 319 34.01 -25.74 -11.80
C VAL A 319 34.31 -26.82 -10.79
N ALA A 320 33.73 -26.73 -9.58
CA ALA A 320 34.00 -27.70 -8.52
C ALA A 320 32.73 -28.00 -7.71
N VAL A 321 32.71 -29.21 -7.17
CA VAL A 321 31.78 -29.66 -6.12
C VAL A 321 32.67 -30.18 -4.99
N LYS A 322 32.59 -29.54 -3.82
CA LYS A 322 33.36 -29.90 -2.63
C LYS A 322 32.50 -30.83 -1.77
N ALA A 323 33.13 -31.85 -1.20
CA ALA A 323 32.48 -32.70 -0.22
C ALA A 323 31.98 -31.86 0.97
N LYS A 324 30.96 -32.38 1.66
CA LYS A 324 30.53 -31.77 2.95
C LYS A 324 31.65 -31.91 3.97
#